data_e9db5198e1051bfe4542e662d3094020
#
_entry.id   e9db5198e1051bfe4542e662d3094020
#
_cell.length_a   1.000
_cell.length_b   1.000
_cell.length_c   1.000
_cell.angle_alpha   90.00
_cell.angle_beta   90.00
_cell.angle_gamma   90.00
#
_symmetry.space_group_name_H-M   'P 1'
#
loop_
_entity.id
_entity.type
_entity.pdbx_description
1 polymer ?
#
loop_
_entity_poly.entity_id
_entity_poly.type
_entity_poly.pdbx_seq_one_letter_code
_entity_poly.pdbx_strand_id
1 'polypeptide(L)'
;MLESFFKNDEGHNVTVNGDRYRAMIINFFIPELNKQDVQELWFQQDGATCHTARAAIDLSKDTFGDRLISRFGPVNWPPRSCDLTPLDYFLWDYVKSLLYADKPQTLDYLEDNVRRVITDIRPQMLEKVIENWTSRLDYIRAGRGIPMPEIIFKM
;
A
#
# COMPACT_ATOMS: atom_id res chain seq x y z
N MET A 1 -16.26 6.84 5.26
CA MET A 1 -15.48 6.78 6.51
C MET A 1 -13.97 6.94 6.27
N LEU A 2 -13.35 6.25 5.30
CA LEU A 2 -11.92 6.46 4.95
C LEU A 2 -11.64 7.88 4.42
N GLU A 3 -12.58 8.46 3.73
CA GLU A 3 -12.50 9.80 3.11
C GLU A 3 -12.23 10.93 4.10
N SER A 4 -12.71 10.79 5.34
CA SER A 4 -12.50 11.78 6.39
C SER A 4 -11.02 11.99 6.76
N PHE A 5 -10.15 11.01 6.48
CA PHE A 5 -8.70 11.14 6.75
C PHE A 5 -7.96 11.95 5.68
N PHE A 6 -8.56 12.09 4.51
CA PHE A 6 -7.96 12.76 3.35
C PHE A 6 -8.60 14.13 3.06
N LYS A 7 -9.65 14.50 3.80
CA LYS A 7 -10.34 15.78 3.67
C LYS A 7 -10.26 16.58 4.98
N ASN A 8 -10.23 17.90 4.88
CA ASN A 8 -10.41 18.79 6.03
C ASN A 8 -11.91 19.02 6.34
N ASP A 9 -12.21 19.80 7.37
CA ASP A 9 -13.58 20.09 7.79
C ASP A 9 -14.41 20.81 6.70
N GLU A 10 -13.73 21.42 5.73
CA GLU A 10 -14.34 22.09 4.56
C GLU A 10 -14.51 21.13 3.36
N GLY A 11 -14.13 19.86 3.51
CA GLY A 11 -14.21 18.85 2.44
C GLY A 11 -13.08 18.90 1.41
N HIS A 12 -12.05 19.75 1.60
CA HIS A 12 -10.91 19.82 0.70
C HIS A 12 -9.89 18.72 0.99
N ASN A 13 -9.30 18.18 -0.08
CA ASN A 13 -8.24 17.19 0.03
C ASN A 13 -7.01 17.78 0.74
N VAL A 14 -6.43 17.00 1.65
CA VAL A 14 -5.26 17.40 2.44
C VAL A 14 -4.15 16.36 2.34
N THR A 15 -2.92 16.83 2.50
CA THR A 15 -1.75 15.96 2.53
C THR A 15 -1.81 15.03 3.75
N VAL A 16 -1.51 13.76 3.53
CA VAL A 16 -1.40 12.76 4.60
C VAL A 16 -0.04 12.92 5.28
N ASN A 17 -0.04 13.53 6.46
CA ASN A 17 1.11 13.59 7.35
C ASN A 17 1.13 12.39 8.31
N GLY A 18 2.16 12.31 9.17
CA GLY A 18 2.30 11.21 10.15
C GLY A 18 1.13 11.08 11.12
N ASP A 19 0.55 12.21 11.57
CA ASP A 19 -0.57 12.19 12.52
C ASP A 19 -1.86 11.68 11.85
N ARG A 20 -2.15 12.10 10.64
CA ARG A 20 -3.31 11.62 9.86
C ARG A 20 -3.16 10.15 9.52
N TYR A 21 -1.96 9.75 9.11
CA TYR A 21 -1.66 8.35 8.84
C TYR A 21 -1.85 7.49 10.10
N ARG A 22 -1.30 7.92 11.24
CA ARG A 22 -1.48 7.24 12.52
C ARG A 22 -2.97 7.15 12.91
N ALA A 23 -3.74 8.23 12.75
CA ALA A 23 -5.17 8.23 13.02
C ALA A 23 -5.93 7.24 12.11
N MET A 24 -5.56 7.13 10.84
CA MET A 24 -6.12 6.14 9.92
C MET A 24 -5.82 4.71 10.37
N ILE A 25 -4.59 4.42 10.78
CA ILE A 25 -4.22 3.09 11.29
C ILE A 25 -5.05 2.74 12.54
N ILE A 26 -5.15 3.64 13.52
CA ILE A 26 -5.87 3.40 14.78
C ILE A 26 -7.38 3.27 14.56
N ASN A 27 -7.98 4.19 13.81
CA ASN A 27 -9.43 4.33 13.77
C ASN A 27 -10.09 3.53 12.65
N PHE A 28 -9.31 3.05 11.69
CA PHE A 28 -9.83 2.30 10.56
C PHE A 28 -9.12 0.96 10.36
N PHE A 29 -7.80 0.96 10.14
CA PHE A 29 -7.09 -0.24 9.71
C PHE A 29 -7.06 -1.34 10.78
N ILE A 30 -6.66 -1.01 12.01
CA ILE A 30 -6.64 -1.98 13.12
C ILE A 30 -8.04 -2.54 13.41
N PRO A 31 -9.13 -1.73 13.49
CA PRO A 31 -10.46 -2.25 13.65
C PRO A 31 -10.93 -3.20 12.52
N GLU A 32 -10.56 -2.91 11.27
CA GLU A 32 -10.89 -3.79 10.15
C GLU A 32 -10.11 -5.12 10.21
N LEU A 33 -8.84 -5.09 10.58
CA LEU A 33 -8.05 -6.30 10.81
C LEU A 33 -8.66 -7.19 11.89
N ASN A 34 -9.07 -6.59 13.01
CA ASN A 34 -9.66 -7.33 14.14
C ASN A 34 -10.97 -8.01 13.77
N LYS A 35 -11.72 -7.50 12.79
CA LYS A 35 -12.95 -8.14 12.30
C LYS A 35 -12.69 -9.41 11.50
N GLN A 36 -11.51 -9.54 10.92
CA GLN A 36 -11.17 -10.65 10.04
C GLN A 36 -10.50 -11.83 10.74
N ASP A 37 -10.35 -11.77 12.07
CA ASP A 37 -9.68 -12.78 12.91
C ASP A 37 -8.31 -13.24 12.39
N VAL A 38 -7.55 -12.32 11.79
CA VAL A 38 -6.25 -12.61 11.18
C VAL A 38 -5.14 -12.21 12.14
N GLN A 39 -4.82 -13.11 13.07
CA GLN A 39 -3.89 -12.83 14.16
C GLN A 39 -2.40 -12.90 13.79
N GLU A 40 -2.04 -13.49 12.64
CA GLU A 40 -0.64 -13.74 12.26
C GLU A 40 -0.19 -13.01 10.98
N LEU A 41 -0.82 -11.88 10.66
CA LEU A 41 -0.43 -11.11 9.48
C LEU A 41 0.90 -10.38 9.65
N TRP A 42 1.70 -10.43 8.61
CA TRP A 42 2.82 -9.53 8.41
C TRP A 42 2.32 -8.20 7.86
N PHE A 43 2.81 -7.11 8.43
CA PHE A 43 2.46 -5.77 7.96
C PHE A 43 3.67 -5.10 7.32
N GLN A 44 3.54 -4.79 6.03
CA GLN A 44 4.57 -4.11 5.26
C GLN A 44 4.20 -2.64 5.04
N GLN A 45 5.17 -1.76 5.26
CA GLN A 45 5.09 -0.35 4.91
C GLN A 45 6.31 0.06 4.09
N ASP A 46 6.11 0.89 3.07
CA ASP A 46 7.19 1.53 2.34
C ASP A 46 7.85 2.66 3.15
N GLY A 47 8.80 3.39 2.51
CA GLY A 47 9.55 4.46 3.14
C GLY A 47 8.91 5.85 3.03
N ALA A 48 7.60 5.97 2.77
CA ALA A 48 6.92 7.27 2.72
C ALA A 48 7.08 8.06 4.02
N THR A 49 7.13 9.38 3.93
CA THR A 49 7.40 10.24 5.11
C THR A 49 6.37 10.08 6.22
N CYS A 50 5.09 9.89 5.89
CA CYS A 50 4.05 9.63 6.87
C CYS A 50 4.20 8.26 7.54
N HIS A 51 4.71 7.24 6.84
CA HIS A 51 4.98 5.91 7.37
C HIS A 51 6.20 5.87 8.28
N THR A 52 7.19 6.74 8.03
CA THR A 52 8.44 6.81 8.79
C THR A 52 8.39 7.82 9.94
N ALA A 53 7.28 8.50 10.15
CA ALA A 53 7.06 9.33 11.31
C ALA A 53 7.15 8.47 12.59
N ARG A 54 7.89 8.96 13.61
CA ARG A 54 8.18 8.19 14.84
C ARG A 54 6.91 7.60 15.46
N ALA A 55 5.87 8.42 15.64
CA ALA A 55 4.62 7.96 16.24
C ALA A 55 3.90 6.87 15.43
N ALA A 56 4.04 6.88 14.08
CA ALA A 56 3.50 5.84 13.21
C ALA A 56 4.30 4.53 13.34
N ILE A 57 5.63 4.63 13.40
CA ILE A 57 6.51 3.46 13.61
C ILE A 57 6.28 2.83 14.98
N ASP A 58 6.23 3.63 16.04
CA ASP A 58 6.01 3.12 17.40
C ASP A 58 4.66 2.39 17.48
N LEU A 59 3.58 2.98 16.97
CA LEU A 59 2.27 2.32 16.86
C LEU A 59 2.34 0.99 16.08
N SER A 60 3.02 0.98 14.94
CA SER A 60 3.11 -0.22 14.11
C SER A 60 3.92 -1.32 14.80
N LYS A 61 4.97 -0.96 15.53
CA LYS A 61 5.74 -1.91 16.36
C LYS A 61 4.90 -2.48 17.49
N ASP A 62 4.14 -1.64 18.19
CA ASP A 62 3.26 -2.07 19.28
C ASP A 62 2.16 -3.02 18.78
N THR A 63 1.67 -2.79 17.55
CA THR A 63 0.57 -3.59 16.96
C THR A 63 1.06 -4.91 16.37
N PHE A 64 2.17 -4.91 15.62
CA PHE A 64 2.60 -6.06 14.82
C PHE A 64 3.85 -6.77 15.37
N GLY A 65 4.58 -6.14 16.31
CA GLY A 65 5.80 -6.70 16.87
C GLY A 65 6.83 -7.07 15.80
N ASP A 66 7.35 -8.30 15.89
CA ASP A 66 8.36 -8.81 14.95
C ASP A 66 7.85 -9.03 13.52
N ARG A 67 6.54 -8.96 13.29
CA ARG A 67 5.90 -9.10 11.97
C ARG A 67 5.77 -7.78 11.20
N LEU A 68 6.46 -6.73 11.65
CA LEU A 68 6.52 -5.46 10.96
C LEU A 68 7.70 -5.40 10.00
N ILE A 69 7.40 -5.24 8.70
CA ILE A 69 8.37 -4.95 7.64
C ILE A 69 8.26 -3.47 7.30
N SER A 70 9.25 -2.67 7.71
CA SER A 70 9.27 -1.23 7.44
C SER A 70 10.68 -0.68 7.54
N ARG A 71 10.89 0.57 7.10
CA ARG A 71 12.21 1.22 7.11
C ARG A 71 12.92 1.21 8.47
N PHE A 72 12.16 1.25 9.58
CA PHE A 72 12.68 1.25 10.94
C PHE A 72 12.04 0.16 11.80
N GLY A 73 11.46 -0.85 11.15
CA GLY A 73 10.88 -2.01 11.79
C GLY A 73 11.91 -3.09 12.13
N PRO A 74 11.49 -4.15 12.84
CA PRO A 74 12.31 -5.34 13.09
C PRO A 74 12.86 -5.97 11.81
N VAL A 75 12.02 -6.05 10.76
CA VAL A 75 12.46 -6.40 9.41
C VAL A 75 12.61 -5.13 8.61
N ASN A 76 13.85 -4.79 8.28
CA ASN A 76 14.15 -3.53 7.61
C ASN A 76 13.75 -3.55 6.14
N TRP A 77 12.87 -2.62 5.75
CA TRP A 77 12.49 -2.41 4.36
C TRP A 77 13.46 -1.42 3.70
N PRO A 78 14.15 -1.81 2.60
CA PRO A 78 15.11 -0.94 1.94
C PRO A 78 14.41 0.26 1.27
N PRO A 79 15.06 1.43 1.22
CA PRO A 79 14.52 2.57 0.49
C PRO A 79 14.50 2.31 -1.02
N ARG A 80 13.56 2.96 -1.72
CA ARG A 80 13.41 2.86 -3.18
C ARG A 80 13.12 1.45 -3.71
N SER A 81 12.35 0.67 -2.95
CA SER A 81 11.95 -0.70 -3.31
C SER A 81 10.50 -0.76 -3.80
N CYS A 82 10.09 0.20 -4.63
CA CYS A 82 8.76 0.23 -5.23
C CYS A 82 8.47 -1.01 -6.09
N ASP A 83 9.50 -1.57 -6.70
CA ASP A 83 9.46 -2.82 -7.45
C ASP A 83 9.15 -4.07 -6.60
N LEU A 84 9.27 -3.98 -5.28
CA LEU A 84 8.88 -5.01 -4.31
C LEU A 84 7.60 -4.69 -3.55
N THR A 85 7.01 -3.51 -3.72
CA THR A 85 5.77 -3.12 -3.06
C THR A 85 4.58 -3.48 -3.95
N PRO A 86 3.72 -4.45 -3.59
CA PRO A 86 2.58 -4.87 -4.42
C PRO A 86 1.66 -3.73 -4.84
N LEU A 87 1.49 -2.73 -3.98
CA LEU A 87 0.71 -1.54 -4.30
C LEU A 87 1.35 -0.72 -5.44
N ASP A 88 2.69 -0.65 -5.51
CA ASP A 88 3.41 0.13 -6.51
C ASP A 88 3.53 -0.62 -7.83
N TYR A 89 4.01 -1.87 -7.81
CA TYR A 89 4.24 -2.60 -9.05
C TYR A 89 2.98 -3.20 -9.69
N PHE A 90 1.85 -3.23 -8.98
CA PHE A 90 0.58 -3.76 -9.50
C PHE A 90 -0.57 -2.78 -9.34
N LEU A 91 -0.98 -2.46 -8.09
CA LEU A 91 -2.27 -1.81 -7.85
C LEU A 91 -2.35 -0.44 -8.50
N TRP A 92 -1.36 0.41 -8.29
CA TRP A 92 -1.38 1.78 -8.84
C TRP A 92 -1.34 1.81 -10.36
N ASP A 93 -0.52 0.95 -10.98
CA ASP A 93 -0.45 0.86 -12.44
C ASP A 93 -1.74 0.30 -13.03
N TYR A 94 -2.29 -0.75 -12.42
CA TYR A 94 -3.56 -1.34 -12.84
C TYR A 94 -4.71 -0.33 -12.76
N VAL A 95 -4.87 0.33 -11.60
CA VAL A 95 -5.92 1.34 -11.40
C VAL A 95 -5.74 2.50 -12.37
N LYS A 96 -4.54 3.06 -12.50
CA LYS A 96 -4.26 4.17 -13.42
C LYS A 96 -4.54 3.80 -14.87
N SER A 97 -4.13 2.63 -15.33
CA SER A 97 -4.33 2.21 -16.72
C SER A 97 -5.81 2.19 -17.12
N LEU A 98 -6.69 1.79 -16.19
CA LEU A 98 -8.14 1.78 -16.43
C LEU A 98 -8.79 3.17 -16.29
N LEU A 99 -8.31 3.97 -15.33
CA LEU A 99 -8.88 5.31 -15.10
C LEU A 99 -8.53 6.32 -16.19
N TYR A 100 -7.30 6.27 -16.71
CA TYR A 100 -6.90 7.20 -17.77
C TYR A 100 -7.59 6.94 -19.12
N ALA A 101 -8.10 5.73 -19.33
CA ALA A 101 -8.90 5.42 -20.49
C ALA A 101 -10.22 6.22 -20.53
N ASP A 102 -10.84 6.43 -19.36
CA ASP A 102 -12.16 7.06 -19.22
C ASP A 102 -12.12 8.60 -19.06
N LYS A 103 -10.95 9.21 -18.88
CA LYS A 103 -10.74 10.66 -18.66
C LYS A 103 -11.78 11.29 -17.72
N PRO A 104 -11.75 10.97 -16.43
CA PRO A 104 -12.74 11.43 -15.46
C PRO A 104 -12.82 12.97 -15.43
N GLN A 105 -14.03 13.51 -15.52
CA GLN A 105 -14.28 14.96 -15.59
C GLN A 105 -14.40 15.60 -14.20
N THR A 106 -14.71 14.83 -13.17
CA THR A 106 -14.89 15.28 -11.79
C THR A 106 -14.16 14.38 -10.80
N LEU A 107 -13.86 14.92 -9.62
CA LEU A 107 -13.23 14.14 -8.54
C LEU A 107 -14.15 13.02 -8.03
N ASP A 108 -15.44 13.28 -7.88
CA ASP A 108 -16.39 12.29 -7.41
C ASP A 108 -16.46 11.11 -8.40
N TYR A 109 -16.51 11.38 -9.69
CA TYR A 109 -16.48 10.34 -10.72
C TYR A 109 -15.15 9.56 -10.72
N LEU A 110 -14.03 10.24 -10.46
CA LEU A 110 -12.73 9.58 -10.28
C LEU A 110 -12.73 8.65 -9.08
N GLU A 111 -13.23 9.12 -7.91
CA GLU A 111 -13.30 8.31 -6.68
C GLU A 111 -14.18 7.07 -6.88
N ASP A 112 -15.34 7.20 -7.51
CA ASP A 112 -16.24 6.08 -7.80
C ASP A 112 -15.59 5.07 -8.76
N ASN A 113 -14.90 5.55 -9.80
CA ASN A 113 -14.17 4.67 -10.72
C ASN A 113 -13.03 3.93 -10.02
N VAL A 114 -12.26 4.60 -9.14
CA VAL A 114 -11.22 3.94 -8.32
C VAL A 114 -11.82 2.82 -7.49
N ARG A 115 -12.93 3.07 -6.79
CA ARG A 115 -13.62 2.06 -5.99
C ARG A 115 -14.07 0.88 -6.82
N ARG A 116 -14.70 1.14 -7.98
CA ARG A 116 -15.15 0.10 -8.90
C ARG A 116 -13.99 -0.78 -9.35
N VAL A 117 -12.91 -0.16 -9.84
CA VAL A 117 -11.74 -0.90 -10.34
C VAL A 117 -11.12 -1.79 -9.24
N ILE A 118 -11.01 -1.27 -8.00
CA ILE A 118 -10.47 -2.05 -6.89
C ILE A 118 -11.40 -3.22 -6.54
N THR A 119 -12.72 -3.00 -6.55
CA THR A 119 -13.72 -4.05 -6.26
C THR A 119 -13.72 -5.15 -7.33
N ASP A 120 -13.41 -4.81 -8.57
CA ASP A 120 -13.37 -5.74 -9.70
C ASP A 120 -12.09 -6.60 -9.75
N ILE A 121 -11.11 -6.35 -8.86
CA ILE A 121 -9.90 -7.18 -8.76
C ILE A 121 -10.29 -8.58 -8.28
N ARG A 122 -10.01 -9.56 -9.12
CA ARG A 122 -10.33 -10.97 -8.83
C ARG A 122 -9.27 -11.62 -7.96
N PRO A 123 -9.64 -12.57 -7.07
CA PRO A 123 -8.68 -13.30 -6.25
C PRO A 123 -7.54 -13.93 -7.05
N GLN A 124 -7.82 -14.48 -8.24
CA GLN A 124 -6.81 -15.07 -9.12
C GLN A 124 -5.76 -14.06 -9.62
N MET A 125 -6.13 -12.78 -9.72
CA MET A 125 -5.16 -11.72 -10.03
C MET A 125 -4.22 -11.50 -8.84
N LEU A 126 -4.76 -11.49 -7.62
CA LEU A 126 -3.96 -11.31 -6.41
C LEU A 126 -2.98 -12.48 -6.20
N GLU A 127 -3.40 -13.72 -6.49
CA GLU A 127 -2.50 -14.89 -6.49
C GLU A 127 -1.30 -14.67 -7.41
N LYS A 128 -1.54 -14.23 -8.65
CA LYS A 128 -0.47 -13.91 -9.60
C LYS A 128 0.42 -12.75 -9.15
N VAL A 129 -0.14 -11.76 -8.45
CA VAL A 129 0.64 -10.67 -7.86
C VAL A 129 1.63 -11.20 -6.84
N ILE A 130 1.21 -12.13 -5.98
CA ILE A 130 2.09 -12.75 -4.98
C ILE A 130 3.12 -13.69 -5.62
N GLU A 131 2.74 -14.47 -6.63
CA GLU A 131 3.70 -15.27 -7.41
C GLU A 131 4.77 -14.37 -8.06
N ASN A 132 4.36 -13.26 -8.64
CA ASN A 132 5.27 -12.28 -9.23
C ASN A 132 6.19 -11.65 -8.17
N TRP A 133 5.68 -11.38 -6.97
CA TRP A 133 6.48 -10.86 -5.87
C TRP A 133 7.63 -11.81 -5.49
N THR A 134 7.35 -13.10 -5.41
CA THR A 134 8.38 -14.12 -5.16
C THR A 134 9.45 -14.11 -6.25
N SER A 135 9.04 -14.05 -7.51
CA SER A 135 9.96 -13.99 -8.66
C SER A 135 10.84 -12.73 -8.62
N ARG A 136 10.28 -11.59 -8.19
CA ARG A 136 11.01 -10.32 -8.01
C ARG A 136 12.05 -10.40 -6.89
N LEU A 137 11.71 -11.03 -5.77
CA LEU A 137 12.64 -11.28 -4.67
C LEU A 137 13.83 -12.17 -5.13
N ASP A 138 13.56 -13.22 -5.88
CA ASP A 138 14.59 -14.11 -6.42
C ASP A 138 15.50 -13.37 -7.39
N TYR A 139 14.95 -12.50 -8.24
CA TYR A 139 15.72 -11.67 -9.16
C TYR A 139 16.67 -10.72 -8.40
N ILE A 140 16.17 -9.99 -7.42
CA ILE A 140 16.97 -9.06 -6.61
C ILE A 140 18.05 -9.80 -5.85
N ARG A 141 17.73 -10.98 -5.30
CA ARG A 141 18.69 -11.84 -4.62
C ARG A 141 19.80 -12.30 -5.55
N ALA A 142 19.46 -12.77 -6.77
CA ALA A 142 20.44 -13.19 -7.77
C ALA A 142 21.29 -12.01 -8.28
N GLY A 143 20.68 -10.83 -8.45
CA GLY A 143 21.34 -9.60 -8.87
C GLY A 143 22.10 -8.87 -7.77
N ARG A 144 22.16 -9.42 -6.53
CA ARG A 144 22.85 -8.81 -5.38
C ARG A 144 22.40 -7.36 -5.10
N GLY A 145 21.11 -7.08 -5.25
CA GLY A 145 20.52 -5.76 -5.01
C GLY A 145 20.65 -4.78 -6.18
N ILE A 146 21.00 -5.23 -7.38
CA ILE A 146 20.92 -4.41 -8.58
C ILE A 146 19.46 -4.10 -8.88
N PRO A 147 19.11 -2.85 -9.25
CA PRO A 147 17.76 -2.49 -9.66
C PRO A 147 17.25 -3.43 -10.77
N MET A 148 16.01 -3.82 -10.66
CA MET A 148 15.39 -4.66 -11.69
C MET A 148 15.31 -3.88 -13.00
N PRO A 149 15.69 -4.45 -14.14
CA PRO A 149 15.27 -3.90 -15.43
C PRO A 149 13.74 -3.89 -15.45
N GLU A 150 13.14 -2.97 -16.24
CA GLU A 150 11.67 -2.87 -16.34
C GLU A 150 11.04 -4.25 -16.53
N ILE A 151 10.61 -4.85 -15.45
CA ILE A 151 9.81 -6.07 -15.52
C ILE A 151 8.37 -5.62 -15.64
N ILE A 152 7.91 -5.55 -16.87
CA ILE A 152 6.52 -5.32 -17.20
C ILE A 152 5.71 -6.46 -16.59
N PHE A 153 4.79 -6.13 -15.68
CA PHE A 153 3.78 -7.07 -15.21
C PHE A 153 2.86 -7.38 -16.39
N LYS A 154 3.12 -8.49 -17.07
CA LYS A 154 2.20 -9.02 -18.08
C LYS A 154 1.15 -9.86 -17.37
N MET A 155 -0.09 -9.36 -17.34
CA MET A 155 -1.25 -10.16 -16.99
C MET A 155 -1.58 -11.15 -18.09
#